data_8cc9af61b3ce9369527097386a56583e
#
_entry.id   8cc9af61b3ce9369527097386a56583e
#
_cell.length_a   1.000
_cell.length_b   1.000
_cell.length_c   1.000
_cell.angle_alpha   90.00
_cell.angle_beta   90.00
_cell.angle_gamma   90.00
#
_symmetry.space_group_name_H-M   'P 1'
#
loop_
_entity.id
_entity.type
_entity.pdbx_description
1 polymer ?
#
loop_
_entity_poly.entity_id
_entity_poly.type
_entity_poly.pdbx_seq_one_letter_code
_entity_poly.pdbx_strand_id
1 'polypeptide(L)'
;MPRLKLHYAARVLFLTAAAFFVWFSAGYSQTDQSQTASIVNGLNTTTLNGLIDMLKKNPDKGRVTFYSKSRWQDGMRSFTGFTGYKIDGAMAHEKTREFVMLGDESVELSGTDTAPGAVEELMYAVATCVIAAANTNAALMGVKLTRIEVDMESDLDLHGLFALDPKVRPGLTNVNMEITIAGDADEATLKKIATLGYQYSPVSETTRNGIK
;
A
#
# COMPACT_ATOMS: atom_id res chain seq x y z
N MET A 1 4.14 19.80 40.08
CA MET A 1 3.45 19.23 38.91
C MET A 1 1.97 19.17 39.19
N PRO A 2 1.13 20.02 38.61
CA PRO A 2 -0.32 19.94 38.76
C PRO A 2 -0.95 19.00 37.74
N ARG A 3 -1.77 18.09 38.21
CA ARG A 3 -2.59 17.17 37.38
C ARG A 3 -3.83 17.92 36.90
N LEU A 4 -4.00 18.01 35.59
CA LEU A 4 -5.20 18.54 34.96
C LEU A 4 -6.25 17.40 34.85
N LYS A 5 -7.39 17.58 35.56
CA LYS A 5 -8.57 16.71 35.40
C LYS A 5 -9.56 17.43 34.49
N LEU A 6 -9.86 16.86 33.35
CA LEU A 6 -10.97 17.31 32.49
C LEU A 6 -12.22 16.45 32.77
N HIS A 7 -13.31 17.10 33.17
CA HIS A 7 -14.64 16.47 33.25
C HIS A 7 -15.46 16.91 32.02
N TYR A 8 -15.95 15.95 31.25
CA TYR A 8 -16.96 16.21 30.23
C TYR A 8 -18.31 15.69 30.71
N ALA A 9 -19.30 16.59 30.78
CA ALA A 9 -20.71 16.25 30.98
C ALA A 9 -21.43 16.33 29.63
N ALA A 10 -21.90 15.17 29.09
CA ALA A 10 -22.76 15.13 27.93
C ALA A 10 -24.21 15.33 28.34
N ARG A 11 -24.86 16.39 27.85
CA ARG A 11 -26.33 16.55 27.93
C ARG A 11 -26.93 15.99 26.63
N VAL A 12 -27.72 14.95 26.75
CA VAL A 12 -28.54 14.40 25.69
C VAL A 12 -29.87 15.13 25.67
N LEU A 13 -30.19 15.82 24.59
CA LEU A 13 -31.49 16.42 24.33
C LEU A 13 -32.31 15.47 23.45
N PHE A 14 -33.43 14.92 23.96
CA PHE A 14 -34.37 14.16 23.17
C PHE A 14 -35.34 15.12 22.47
N LEU A 15 -35.35 15.13 21.17
CA LEU A 15 -36.37 15.75 20.34
C LEU A 15 -37.21 14.63 19.69
N THR A 16 -38.45 14.53 20.08
CA THR A 16 -39.48 13.68 19.47
C THR A 16 -40.03 14.39 18.24
N ALA A 17 -39.83 13.83 17.05
CA ALA A 17 -40.50 14.22 15.84
C ALA A 17 -41.44 13.10 15.39
N ALA A 18 -42.74 13.40 15.32
CA ALA A 18 -43.77 12.52 14.78
C ALA A 18 -43.61 12.45 13.24
N ALA A 19 -43.50 11.24 12.70
CA ALA A 19 -43.40 11.02 11.26
C ALA A 19 -44.79 10.63 10.71
N PHE A 20 -45.21 11.40 9.69
CA PHE A 20 -46.32 11.03 8.82
C PHE A 20 -45.87 9.97 7.81
N PHE A 21 -46.49 8.81 7.85
CA PHE A 21 -46.32 7.74 6.85
C PHE A 21 -47.24 7.98 5.66
N VAL A 22 -46.69 8.27 4.49
CA VAL A 22 -47.41 8.14 3.21
C VAL A 22 -46.92 6.85 2.53
N TRP A 23 -47.82 5.89 2.36
CA TRP A 23 -47.56 4.67 1.60
C TRP A 23 -47.58 4.98 0.11
N PHE A 24 -46.45 4.73 -0.55
CA PHE A 24 -46.38 4.58 -2.00
C PHE A 24 -45.82 3.18 -2.29
N SER A 25 -46.71 2.25 -2.65
CA SER A 25 -46.33 0.93 -3.13
C SER A 25 -46.04 1.02 -4.64
N ALA A 26 -44.77 1.15 -5.01
CA ALA A 26 -44.33 0.84 -6.35
C ALA A 26 -43.42 -0.39 -6.25
N GLY A 27 -43.89 -1.52 -6.81
CA GLY A 27 -43.15 -2.76 -6.84
C GLY A 27 -41.91 -2.67 -7.70
N TYR A 28 -40.76 -2.56 -7.05
CA TYR A 28 -39.47 -2.92 -7.63
C TYR A 28 -39.12 -4.30 -7.09
N SER A 29 -39.19 -5.31 -7.95
CA SER A 29 -38.57 -6.60 -7.69
C SER A 29 -37.08 -6.42 -7.68
N GLN A 30 -36.51 -6.12 -6.51
CA GLN A 30 -35.08 -6.27 -6.26
C GLN A 30 -34.82 -7.77 -6.16
N THR A 31 -34.18 -8.31 -7.20
CA THR A 31 -33.43 -9.54 -7.06
C THR A 31 -32.22 -9.20 -6.18
N ASP A 32 -32.45 -9.28 -4.86
CA ASP A 32 -31.41 -9.15 -3.85
C ASP A 32 -30.52 -10.42 -3.87
N GLN A 33 -29.55 -10.46 -4.77
CA GLN A 33 -28.39 -11.30 -4.63
C GLN A 33 -27.35 -10.51 -3.80
N SER A 34 -27.63 -10.30 -2.52
CA SER A 34 -26.59 -9.94 -1.56
C SER A 34 -25.68 -11.16 -1.40
N GLN A 35 -24.74 -11.35 -2.31
CA GLN A 35 -23.54 -12.12 -2.03
C GLN A 35 -22.85 -11.38 -0.88
N THR A 36 -22.99 -11.93 0.33
CA THR A 36 -22.29 -11.42 1.50
C THR A 36 -20.81 -11.41 1.15
N ALA A 37 -20.23 -10.22 1.00
CA ALA A 37 -18.84 -10.06 0.61
C ALA A 37 -17.97 -10.79 1.63
N SER A 38 -17.19 -11.78 1.18
CA SER A 38 -16.27 -12.48 2.06
C SER A 38 -15.07 -11.58 2.30
N ILE A 39 -14.92 -11.10 3.53
CA ILE A 39 -13.79 -10.24 3.94
C ILE A 39 -12.77 -11.09 4.69
N VAL A 40 -11.55 -11.17 4.17
CA VAL A 40 -10.41 -11.83 4.82
C VAL A 40 -9.26 -10.83 4.91
N ASN A 41 -8.72 -10.63 6.09
CA ASN A 41 -7.65 -9.66 6.36
C ASN A 41 -7.95 -8.25 5.84
N GLY A 42 -9.20 -7.80 5.90
CA GLY A 42 -9.66 -6.51 5.38
C GLY A 42 -9.87 -6.46 3.85
N LEU A 43 -9.63 -7.56 3.12
CA LEU A 43 -9.80 -7.64 1.67
C LEU A 43 -11.10 -8.32 1.28
N ASN A 44 -11.83 -7.74 0.32
CA ASN A 44 -13.00 -8.36 -0.28
C ASN A 44 -12.56 -9.43 -1.30
N THR A 45 -12.61 -10.70 -0.92
CA THR A 45 -12.16 -11.81 -1.75
C THR A 45 -13.08 -12.06 -2.95
N THR A 46 -14.36 -11.70 -2.86
CA THR A 46 -15.30 -11.75 -4.00
C THR A 46 -14.84 -10.80 -5.11
N THR A 47 -14.49 -9.56 -4.75
CA THR A 47 -13.95 -8.58 -5.70
C THR A 47 -12.62 -9.03 -6.31
N LEU A 48 -11.71 -9.58 -5.48
CA LEU A 48 -10.42 -10.08 -5.97
C LEU A 48 -10.59 -11.26 -6.94
N ASN A 49 -11.42 -12.22 -6.60
CA ASN A 49 -11.70 -13.37 -7.48
C ASN A 49 -12.36 -12.93 -8.79
N GLY A 50 -13.32 -11.98 -8.73
CA GLY A 50 -13.94 -11.40 -9.92
C GLY A 50 -12.93 -10.72 -10.85
N LEU A 51 -11.99 -9.96 -10.29
CA LEU A 51 -10.88 -9.37 -11.06
C LEU A 51 -9.99 -10.44 -11.70
N ILE A 52 -9.59 -11.46 -10.94
CA ILE A 52 -8.75 -12.57 -11.44
C ILE A 52 -9.47 -13.29 -12.60
N ASP A 53 -10.75 -13.58 -12.46
CA ASP A 53 -11.53 -14.26 -13.49
C ASP A 53 -11.74 -13.41 -14.74
N MET A 54 -11.90 -12.10 -14.56
CA MET A 54 -11.92 -11.14 -15.68
C MET A 54 -10.60 -11.14 -16.44
N LEU A 55 -9.46 -11.10 -15.73
CA LEU A 55 -8.13 -11.11 -16.35
C LEU A 55 -7.83 -12.44 -17.07
N LYS A 56 -8.25 -13.58 -16.50
CA LYS A 56 -8.11 -14.89 -17.17
C LYS A 56 -8.87 -14.95 -18.50
N LYS A 57 -10.04 -14.32 -18.57
CA LYS A 57 -10.88 -14.27 -19.79
C LYS A 57 -10.38 -13.24 -20.80
N ASN A 58 -9.60 -12.25 -20.38
CA ASN A 58 -9.13 -11.15 -21.20
C ASN A 58 -7.62 -10.94 -21.01
N PRO A 59 -6.77 -11.77 -21.62
CA PRO A 59 -5.32 -11.73 -21.40
C PRO A 59 -4.64 -10.45 -21.92
N ASP A 60 -5.32 -9.67 -22.75
CA ASP A 60 -4.90 -8.36 -23.25
C ASP A 60 -5.17 -7.21 -22.26
N LYS A 61 -5.91 -7.48 -21.16
CA LYS A 61 -6.28 -6.52 -20.13
C LYS A 61 -5.33 -6.58 -18.94
N GLY A 62 -5.45 -5.57 -18.05
CA GLY A 62 -4.74 -5.53 -16.78
C GLY A 62 -3.50 -4.63 -16.79
N ARG A 63 -3.27 -3.83 -17.84
CA ARG A 63 -2.19 -2.85 -17.82
C ARG A 63 -2.54 -1.66 -16.95
N VAL A 64 -1.71 -1.40 -15.93
CA VAL A 64 -1.86 -0.24 -15.05
C VAL A 64 -0.75 0.76 -15.30
N THR A 65 -1.11 2.05 -15.43
CA THR A 65 -0.14 3.15 -15.58
C THR A 65 -0.28 4.11 -14.42
N PHE A 66 0.79 4.28 -13.66
CA PHE A 66 0.87 5.21 -12.53
C PHE A 66 1.56 6.51 -12.95
N TYR A 67 1.23 7.61 -12.27
CA TYR A 67 1.81 8.93 -12.51
C TYR A 67 2.27 9.55 -11.20
N SER A 68 3.44 10.15 -11.24
CA SER A 68 3.97 10.99 -10.16
C SER A 68 4.59 12.25 -10.74
N LYS A 69 4.67 13.31 -9.94
CA LYS A 69 5.38 14.55 -10.28
C LYS A 69 6.16 15.01 -9.07
N SER A 70 7.48 14.97 -9.18
CA SER A 70 8.39 15.44 -8.15
C SER A 70 8.87 16.85 -8.46
N ARG A 71 9.07 17.65 -7.41
CA ARG A 71 9.61 19.01 -7.48
C ARG A 71 10.61 19.21 -6.36
N TRP A 72 11.76 19.74 -6.73
CA TRP A 72 12.72 20.28 -5.77
C TRP A 72 12.17 21.53 -5.09
N GLN A 73 12.41 21.67 -3.79
CA GLN A 73 12.00 22.84 -3.00
C GLN A 73 13.21 23.71 -2.67
N ASP A 74 14.15 23.14 -1.90
CA ASP A 74 15.33 23.82 -1.38
C ASP A 74 16.28 22.79 -0.78
N GLY A 75 17.61 23.01 -0.85
CA GLY A 75 18.60 22.07 -0.31
C GLY A 75 18.40 20.66 -0.87
N MET A 76 18.24 19.67 0.01
CA MET A 76 17.92 18.29 -0.34
C MET A 76 16.41 18.00 -0.32
N ARG A 77 15.58 18.97 0.02
CA ARG A 77 14.14 18.78 0.15
C ARG A 77 13.42 18.75 -1.19
N SER A 78 12.52 17.80 -1.31
CA SER A 78 11.62 17.65 -2.44
C SER A 78 10.21 17.28 -2.00
N PHE A 79 9.24 17.43 -2.89
CA PHE A 79 7.95 16.80 -2.72
C PHE A 79 7.49 16.10 -3.99
N THR A 80 6.80 14.99 -3.81
CA THR A 80 6.26 14.17 -4.89
C THR A 80 4.77 14.05 -4.75
N GLY A 81 4.03 14.50 -5.75
CA GLY A 81 2.59 14.31 -5.86
C GLY A 81 2.25 13.08 -6.69
N PHE A 82 1.29 12.28 -6.20
CA PHE A 82 0.71 11.15 -6.93
C PHE A 82 -0.74 11.47 -7.23
N THR A 83 -1.05 11.56 -8.51
CA THR A 83 -2.39 11.91 -8.95
C THR A 83 -3.18 10.72 -9.47
N GLY A 84 -3.87 10.39 -10.17
CA GLY A 84 -4.58 9.18 -10.55
C GLY A 84 -3.69 8.10 -11.17
N TYR A 85 -4.33 7.06 -11.64
CA TYR A 85 -3.73 6.01 -12.45
C TYR A 85 -4.72 5.54 -13.53
N LYS A 86 -4.21 4.90 -14.56
CA LYS A 86 -5.04 4.30 -15.61
C LYS A 86 -5.04 2.79 -15.51
N ILE A 87 -6.16 2.19 -15.87
CA ILE A 87 -6.26 0.76 -16.15
C ILE A 87 -6.69 0.62 -17.61
N ASP A 88 -5.91 -0.11 -18.40
CA ASP A 88 -6.13 -0.33 -19.84
C ASP A 88 -6.41 0.98 -20.62
N GLY A 89 -5.66 2.04 -20.27
CA GLY A 89 -5.76 3.35 -20.90
C GLY A 89 -6.85 4.26 -20.37
N ALA A 90 -7.82 3.77 -19.60
CA ALA A 90 -8.88 4.56 -18.99
C ALA A 90 -8.53 4.99 -17.56
N MET A 91 -8.90 6.21 -17.15
CA MET A 91 -8.75 6.65 -15.75
C MET A 91 -9.57 5.76 -14.82
N ALA A 92 -8.93 5.24 -13.77
CA ALA A 92 -9.56 4.32 -12.84
C ALA A 92 -10.53 5.00 -11.86
N HIS A 93 -10.38 6.31 -11.64
CA HIS A 93 -11.22 7.11 -10.76
C HIS A 93 -11.63 8.42 -11.41
N GLU A 94 -12.92 8.77 -11.29
CA GLU A 94 -13.46 10.05 -11.72
C GLU A 94 -13.04 11.18 -10.77
N LYS A 95 -12.80 10.88 -9.48
CA LYS A 95 -12.36 11.86 -8.49
C LYS A 95 -10.85 12.00 -8.50
N THR A 96 -10.37 13.22 -8.40
CA THR A 96 -8.97 13.53 -8.22
C THR A 96 -8.48 12.86 -6.94
N ARG A 97 -7.46 12.03 -7.08
CA ARG A 97 -6.75 11.40 -5.99
C ARG A 97 -5.42 12.12 -5.86
N GLU A 98 -5.17 12.70 -4.70
CA GLU A 98 -3.91 13.37 -4.41
C GLU A 98 -3.26 12.75 -3.17
N PHE A 99 -2.04 12.27 -3.33
CA PHE A 99 -1.14 11.96 -2.22
C PHE A 99 0.15 12.72 -2.43
N VAL A 100 0.73 13.18 -1.33
CA VAL A 100 2.00 13.89 -1.34
C VAL A 100 2.97 13.15 -0.41
N MET A 101 4.18 12.91 -0.90
CA MET A 101 5.31 12.48 -0.09
C MET A 101 6.36 13.59 -0.08
N LEU A 102 7.00 13.77 1.05
CA LEU A 102 8.12 14.68 1.25
C LEU A 102 9.39 13.84 1.26
N GLY A 103 10.43 14.30 0.60
CA GLY A 103 11.76 13.71 0.65
C GLY A 103 12.78 14.74 1.15
N ASP A 104 13.72 14.29 1.94
CA ASP A 104 14.88 15.04 2.42
C ASP A 104 16.08 14.08 2.47
N GLU A 105 17.18 14.48 3.05
CA GLU A 105 18.33 13.64 3.32
C GLU A 105 18.83 13.90 4.74
N SER A 106 19.67 12.99 5.24
CA SER A 106 20.33 13.14 6.53
C SER A 106 21.23 14.38 6.59
N VAL A 107 21.51 14.84 7.79
CA VAL A 107 22.39 16.02 8.00
C VAL A 107 23.80 15.78 7.48
N GLU A 108 24.30 14.54 7.47
CA GLU A 108 25.60 14.16 6.93
C GLU A 108 25.70 14.38 5.42
N LEU A 109 24.57 14.30 4.72
CA LEU A 109 24.43 14.60 3.29
C LEU A 109 23.97 16.03 3.02
N SER A 110 24.05 16.91 4.03
CA SER A 110 23.59 18.31 3.97
C SER A 110 22.08 18.46 3.83
N GLY A 111 21.31 17.46 4.24
CA GLY A 111 19.87 17.52 4.43
C GLY A 111 19.49 18.17 5.75
N THR A 112 18.19 18.21 6.04
CA THR A 112 17.64 18.72 7.30
C THR A 112 16.97 17.64 8.15
N ASP A 113 17.00 16.38 7.69
CA ASP A 113 16.42 15.20 8.38
C ASP A 113 14.95 15.43 8.80
N THR A 114 14.17 16.05 7.93
CA THR A 114 12.74 16.37 8.17
C THR A 114 11.79 15.48 7.42
N ALA A 115 12.30 14.61 6.56
CA ALA A 115 11.56 13.59 5.81
C ALA A 115 12.51 12.43 5.45
N PRO A 116 11.97 11.24 5.09
CA PRO A 116 12.80 10.12 4.67
C PRO A 116 13.64 10.45 3.44
N GLY A 117 14.85 9.89 3.37
CA GLY A 117 15.68 9.90 2.18
C GLY A 117 15.15 8.95 1.09
N ALA A 118 15.62 9.15 -0.15
CA ALA A 118 15.13 8.35 -1.29
C ALA A 118 15.39 6.85 -1.14
N VAL A 119 16.46 6.44 -0.47
CA VAL A 119 16.74 5.02 -0.16
C VAL A 119 15.71 4.46 0.83
N GLU A 120 15.36 5.21 1.86
CA GLU A 120 14.35 4.83 2.85
C GLU A 120 12.95 4.75 2.20
N GLU A 121 12.62 5.67 1.29
CA GLU A 121 11.40 5.60 0.48
C GLU A 121 11.35 4.36 -0.41
N LEU A 122 12.49 3.95 -1.00
CA LEU A 122 12.58 2.70 -1.77
C LEU A 122 12.34 1.49 -0.87
N MET A 123 12.96 1.44 0.31
CA MET A 123 12.75 0.36 1.29
C MET A 123 11.28 0.30 1.73
N TYR A 124 10.67 1.44 2.03
CA TYR A 124 9.24 1.54 2.31
C TYR A 124 8.39 0.98 1.15
N ALA A 125 8.67 1.37 -0.08
CA ALA A 125 7.91 0.91 -1.24
C ALA A 125 8.04 -0.62 -1.46
N VAL A 126 9.24 -1.18 -1.26
CA VAL A 126 9.47 -2.63 -1.33
C VAL A 126 8.72 -3.36 -0.24
N ALA A 127 8.87 -2.95 1.03
CA ALA A 127 8.25 -3.59 2.18
C ALA A 127 6.72 -3.59 2.07
N THR A 128 6.12 -2.42 1.82
CA THR A 128 4.66 -2.28 1.73
C THR A 128 4.06 -3.07 0.57
N CYS A 129 4.78 -3.16 -0.56
CA CYS A 129 4.34 -3.94 -1.70
C CYS A 129 4.41 -5.46 -1.42
N VAL A 130 5.43 -5.94 -0.70
CA VAL A 130 5.54 -7.33 -0.23
C VAL A 130 4.42 -7.67 0.75
N ILE A 131 4.15 -6.80 1.72
CA ILE A 131 3.04 -6.95 2.68
C ILE A 131 1.70 -7.06 1.94
N ALA A 132 1.45 -6.15 0.99
CA ALA A 132 0.21 -6.16 0.22
C ALA A 132 0.04 -7.44 -0.60
N ALA A 133 1.12 -7.91 -1.26
CA ALA A 133 1.10 -9.14 -2.05
C ALA A 133 0.92 -10.39 -1.17
N ALA A 134 1.58 -10.45 -0.01
CA ALA A 134 1.42 -11.54 0.94
C ALA A 134 -0.01 -11.58 1.51
N ASN A 135 -0.55 -10.43 1.93
CA ASN A 135 -1.92 -10.32 2.44
C ASN A 135 -2.96 -10.72 1.38
N THR A 136 -2.76 -10.33 0.12
CA THR A 136 -3.63 -10.74 -0.99
C THR A 136 -3.62 -12.26 -1.17
N ASN A 137 -2.43 -12.88 -1.16
CA ASN A 137 -2.33 -14.35 -1.26
C ASN A 137 -2.95 -15.06 -0.06
N ALA A 138 -2.73 -14.56 1.17
CA ALA A 138 -3.37 -15.09 2.37
C ALA A 138 -4.89 -15.03 2.27
N ALA A 139 -5.45 -13.89 1.85
CA ALA A 139 -6.88 -13.71 1.71
C ALA A 139 -7.50 -14.64 0.65
N LEU A 140 -6.84 -14.82 -0.51
CA LEU A 140 -7.26 -15.74 -1.55
C LEU A 140 -7.18 -17.22 -1.11
N MET A 141 -6.28 -17.55 -0.18
CA MET A 141 -6.17 -18.88 0.43
C MET A 141 -7.09 -19.06 1.65
N GLY A 142 -7.84 -18.02 2.06
CA GLY A 142 -8.73 -18.04 3.23
C GLY A 142 -7.99 -18.01 4.56
N VAL A 143 -6.69 -17.70 4.58
CA VAL A 143 -5.86 -17.65 5.79
C VAL A 143 -5.99 -16.29 6.46
N LYS A 144 -6.37 -16.28 7.75
CA LYS A 144 -6.43 -15.07 8.57
C LYS A 144 -5.07 -14.80 9.19
N LEU A 145 -4.47 -13.69 8.79
CA LEU A 145 -3.21 -13.22 9.36
C LEU A 145 -3.45 -12.47 10.67
N THR A 146 -2.58 -12.69 11.65
CA THR A 146 -2.53 -11.93 12.90
C THR A 146 -1.32 -11.00 12.96
N ARG A 147 -0.29 -11.27 12.13
CA ARG A 147 0.92 -10.48 12.03
C ARG A 147 1.53 -10.63 10.65
N ILE A 148 2.01 -9.53 10.09
CA ILE A 148 2.95 -9.51 8.99
C ILE A 148 3.84 -8.28 9.14
N GLU A 149 5.15 -8.48 9.20
CA GLU A 149 6.17 -7.45 9.33
C GLU A 149 7.29 -7.74 8.34
N VAL A 150 7.90 -6.68 7.87
CA VAL A 150 9.02 -6.74 6.93
C VAL A 150 10.10 -5.80 7.44
N ASP A 151 11.19 -6.38 7.90
CA ASP A 151 12.39 -5.65 8.29
C ASP A 151 13.36 -5.63 7.11
N MET A 152 13.96 -4.47 6.84
CA MET A 152 14.86 -4.29 5.72
C MET A 152 16.15 -3.61 6.15
N GLU A 153 17.25 -4.05 5.55
CA GLU A 153 18.57 -3.48 5.65
C GLU A 153 19.13 -3.27 4.25
N SER A 154 19.80 -2.15 4.03
CA SER A 154 20.39 -1.83 2.74
C SER A 154 21.67 -1.03 2.88
N ASP A 155 22.67 -1.34 2.07
CA ASP A 155 23.97 -0.70 2.03
C ASP A 155 24.17 0.09 0.73
N LEU A 156 24.83 1.22 0.83
CA LEU A 156 25.42 1.94 -0.31
C LEU A 156 26.80 2.48 0.08
N ASP A 157 27.64 2.75 -0.92
CA ASP A 157 28.94 3.34 -0.72
C ASP A 157 28.96 4.78 -1.25
N LEU A 158 29.28 5.72 -0.37
CA LEU A 158 29.33 7.15 -0.70
C LEU A 158 30.40 7.48 -1.76
N HIS A 159 31.47 6.66 -1.90
CA HIS A 159 32.44 6.84 -2.99
C HIS A 159 31.78 6.68 -4.36
N GLY A 160 30.82 5.76 -4.47
CA GLY A 160 30.01 5.60 -5.69
C GLY A 160 29.03 6.75 -5.89
N LEU A 161 28.33 7.17 -4.82
CA LEU A 161 27.37 8.28 -4.86
C LEU A 161 28.03 9.57 -5.36
N PHE A 162 29.23 9.90 -4.85
CA PHE A 162 29.98 11.11 -5.23
C PHE A 162 30.92 10.92 -6.43
N ALA A 163 30.86 9.76 -7.09
CA ALA A 163 31.72 9.42 -8.23
C ALA A 163 33.22 9.57 -7.92
N LEU A 164 33.65 9.24 -6.70
CA LEU A 164 35.03 9.37 -6.24
C LEU A 164 35.88 8.18 -6.71
N ASP A 165 35.30 7.01 -6.90
CA ASP A 165 35.97 5.81 -7.44
C ASP A 165 35.11 5.22 -8.55
N PRO A 166 35.59 5.17 -9.82
CA PRO A 166 34.81 4.61 -10.94
C PRO A 166 34.58 3.09 -10.84
N LYS A 167 35.24 2.40 -9.90
CA LYS A 167 34.99 0.97 -9.63
C LYS A 167 33.86 0.74 -8.63
N VAL A 168 33.44 1.78 -7.91
CA VAL A 168 32.37 1.70 -6.91
C VAL A 168 31.05 2.10 -7.55
N ARG A 169 30.07 1.21 -7.47
CA ARG A 169 28.71 1.47 -8.01
C ARG A 169 27.99 2.52 -7.16
N PRO A 170 27.24 3.47 -7.78
CA PRO A 170 26.45 4.44 -7.03
C PRO A 170 25.15 3.87 -6.44
N GLY A 171 24.77 2.66 -6.82
CA GLY A 171 23.52 2.01 -6.36
C GLY A 171 23.74 1.16 -5.13
N LEU A 172 22.65 0.68 -4.57
CA LEU A 172 22.67 -0.22 -3.42
C LEU A 172 23.49 -1.47 -3.71
N THR A 173 24.33 -1.87 -2.75
CA THR A 173 25.21 -3.03 -2.86
C THR A 173 24.63 -4.25 -2.20
N ASN A 174 23.72 -4.06 -1.26
CA ASN A 174 23.04 -5.09 -0.51
C ASN A 174 21.59 -4.65 -0.20
N VAL A 175 20.64 -5.56 -0.26
CA VAL A 175 19.26 -5.36 0.20
C VAL A 175 18.81 -6.66 0.86
N ASN A 176 18.83 -6.69 2.18
CA ASN A 176 18.36 -7.82 2.98
C ASN A 176 16.92 -7.57 3.40
N MET A 177 16.14 -8.66 3.49
CA MET A 177 14.74 -8.61 3.92
C MET A 177 14.45 -9.79 4.83
N GLU A 178 13.87 -9.50 5.99
CA GLU A 178 13.30 -10.50 6.90
C GLU A 178 11.78 -10.31 6.95
N ILE A 179 11.02 -11.40 6.78
CA ILE A 179 9.55 -11.39 6.81
C ILE A 179 9.08 -12.21 7.99
N THR A 180 8.47 -11.56 8.97
CA THR A 180 7.78 -12.21 10.09
C THR A 180 6.30 -12.31 9.76
N ILE A 181 5.73 -13.52 9.80
CA ILE A 181 4.33 -13.78 9.49
C ILE A 181 3.69 -14.73 10.51
N ALA A 182 2.45 -14.45 10.91
CA ALA A 182 1.65 -15.31 11.77
C ALA A 182 0.17 -15.28 11.35
N GLY A 183 -0.55 -16.37 11.61
CA GLY A 183 -1.95 -16.53 11.23
C GLY A 183 -2.53 -17.89 11.63
N ASP A 184 -3.74 -18.20 11.17
CA ASP A 184 -4.49 -19.42 11.48
C ASP A 184 -4.17 -20.59 10.52
N ALA A 185 -2.91 -20.69 10.06
CA ALA A 185 -2.43 -21.75 9.19
C ALA A 185 -1.14 -22.36 9.72
N ASP A 186 -0.76 -23.51 9.17
CA ASP A 186 0.51 -24.15 9.50
C ASP A 186 1.72 -23.37 8.97
N GLU A 187 2.91 -23.67 9.51
CA GLU A 187 4.16 -23.01 9.16
C GLU A 187 4.46 -23.09 7.65
N ALA A 188 4.21 -24.22 7.02
CA ALA A 188 4.46 -24.42 5.59
C ALA A 188 3.59 -23.51 4.74
N THR A 189 2.32 -23.35 5.11
CA THR A 189 1.38 -22.45 4.46
C THR A 189 1.76 -20.98 4.67
N LEU A 190 2.11 -20.58 5.90
CA LEU A 190 2.57 -19.22 6.20
C LEU A 190 3.85 -18.88 5.43
N LYS A 191 4.83 -19.79 5.39
CA LYS A 191 6.05 -19.65 4.61
C LYS A 191 5.75 -19.50 3.11
N LYS A 192 4.82 -20.29 2.59
CA LYS A 192 4.37 -20.14 1.18
C LYS A 192 3.78 -18.77 0.91
N ILE A 193 2.93 -18.25 1.80
CA ILE A 193 2.33 -16.91 1.67
C ILE A 193 3.42 -15.83 1.65
N ALA A 194 4.38 -15.87 2.59
CA ALA A 194 5.50 -14.93 2.61
C ALA A 194 6.33 -14.99 1.32
N THR A 195 6.62 -16.22 0.83
CA THR A 195 7.35 -16.42 -0.42
C THR A 195 6.60 -15.85 -1.62
N LEU A 196 5.29 -16.05 -1.72
CA LEU A 196 4.47 -15.48 -2.79
C LEU A 196 4.42 -13.95 -2.70
N GLY A 197 4.34 -13.39 -1.49
CA GLY A 197 4.45 -11.95 -1.25
C GLY A 197 5.74 -11.37 -1.81
N TYR A 198 6.88 -11.99 -1.50
CA TYR A 198 8.19 -11.59 -2.01
C TYR A 198 8.32 -11.74 -3.53
N GLN A 199 7.90 -12.88 -4.08
CA GLN A 199 8.08 -13.20 -5.50
C GLN A 199 7.18 -12.37 -6.42
N TYR A 200 5.94 -12.13 -6.02
CA TYR A 200 4.92 -11.47 -6.84
C TYR A 200 4.64 -10.02 -6.45
N SER A 201 5.47 -9.43 -5.58
CA SER A 201 5.49 -7.99 -5.35
C SER A 201 6.14 -7.30 -6.56
N PRO A 202 5.43 -6.46 -7.33
CA PRO A 202 6.01 -5.77 -8.49
C PRO A 202 7.24 -4.93 -8.13
N VAL A 203 7.22 -4.24 -6.98
CA VAL A 203 8.34 -3.40 -6.54
C VAL A 203 9.56 -4.24 -6.15
N SER A 204 9.35 -5.33 -5.38
CA SER A 204 10.43 -6.27 -5.04
C SER A 204 11.00 -6.96 -6.29
N GLU A 205 10.15 -7.35 -7.24
CA GLU A 205 10.58 -7.94 -8.51
C GLU A 205 11.44 -6.97 -9.31
N THR A 206 10.99 -5.72 -9.46
CA THR A 206 11.73 -4.67 -10.16
C THR A 206 13.07 -4.37 -9.51
N THR A 207 13.13 -4.34 -8.16
CA THR A 207 14.37 -4.10 -7.42
C THR A 207 15.40 -5.22 -7.62
N ARG A 208 14.93 -6.48 -7.71
CA ARG A 208 15.80 -7.66 -7.91
C ARG A 208 16.29 -7.82 -9.35
N ASN A 209 15.46 -7.52 -10.33
CA ASN A 209 15.70 -7.88 -11.74
C ASN A 209 15.90 -6.65 -12.65
N GLY A 210 15.65 -5.45 -12.14
CA GLY A 210 15.66 -4.22 -12.94
C GLY A 210 14.46 -4.12 -13.89
N ILE A 211 14.41 -3.01 -14.61
CA ILE A 211 13.42 -2.77 -15.68
C ILE A 211 14.07 -3.21 -17.00
N LYS A 212 13.42 -4.10 -17.72
CA LYS A 212 13.86 -4.59 -19.02
C LYS A 212 13.20 -3.82 -20.15
#